data_88df912e755e043633722bbb924dcb5c
#
_entry.id   88df912e755e043633722bbb924dcb5c
#
_cell.length_a   1.000
_cell.length_b   1.000
_cell.length_c   1.000
_cell.angle_alpha   90.00
_cell.angle_beta   90.00
_cell.angle_gamma   90.00
#
_symmetry.space_group_name_H-M   'P 1'
#
loop_
_entity.id
_entity.type
_entity.pdbx_description
1 polymer ?
#
loop_
_entity_poly.entity_id
_entity_poly.type
_entity_poly.pdbx_seq_one_letter_code
_entity_poly.pdbx_strand_id
1 'polypeptide(L)'
;MTRVECLYRVSTKGQVDHDDIPMQRIECRKFAEQQGWNIIKELCEKGVSGFKISADDRDAIQELREDAMNQRFDVLLVFMFDRLGRRDDETPFVVEWFAKQGIRIFSVKEGEQKFESHTDSLINYIRYWQSEGESRKTSMRIKTRLDQMRGEGLYTGGTPRYGYRAVEKGRRNKKDKQVKDLEICPEEAAVVKEI
;
A
#
# COMPACT_ATOMS: atom_id res chain seq x y z
N MET A 1 25.25 14.09 15.64
CA MET A 1 24.40 14.26 14.44
C MET A 1 23.42 13.11 14.42
N THR A 2 22.12 13.35 14.31
CA THR A 2 21.09 12.30 14.37
C THR A 2 21.24 11.36 13.20
N ARG A 3 21.36 10.07 13.46
CA ARG A 3 21.53 9.00 12.46
C ARG A 3 20.15 8.50 12.05
N VAL A 4 19.91 8.46 10.74
CA VAL A 4 18.61 8.12 10.17
C VAL A 4 18.73 6.90 9.27
N GLU A 5 17.81 5.95 9.42
CA GLU A 5 17.55 4.92 8.41
C GLU A 5 16.21 5.15 7.76
N CYS A 6 16.16 4.98 6.44
CA CYS A 6 14.97 5.19 5.63
C CYS A 6 14.44 3.86 5.09
N LEU A 7 13.10 3.72 5.04
CA LEU A 7 12.44 2.61 4.37
C LEU A 7 11.53 3.12 3.27
N TYR A 8 11.72 2.59 2.05
CA TYR A 8 10.91 2.86 0.86
C TYR A 8 10.20 1.58 0.42
N ARG A 9 8.92 1.67 0.07
CA ARG A 9 8.16 0.49 -0.34
C ARG A 9 7.16 0.81 -1.44
N VAL A 10 7.03 -0.12 -2.39
CA VAL A 10 5.94 -0.17 -3.37
C VAL A 10 5.31 -1.56 -3.39
N SER A 11 3.99 -1.61 -3.58
CA SER A 11 3.21 -2.85 -3.44
C SER A 11 3.09 -3.66 -4.72
N THR A 12 3.39 -3.09 -5.89
CA THR A 12 3.27 -3.76 -7.20
C THR A 12 4.50 -3.51 -8.06
N LYS A 13 4.81 -4.48 -8.95
CA LYS A 13 5.92 -4.33 -9.91
C LYS A 13 5.71 -3.14 -10.85
N GLY A 14 4.47 -2.83 -11.25
CA GLY A 14 4.16 -1.68 -12.08
C GLY A 14 4.40 -0.32 -11.41
N GLN A 15 4.34 -0.23 -10.08
CA GLN A 15 4.68 0.99 -9.32
C GLN A 15 6.20 1.17 -9.18
N VAL A 16 6.99 0.11 -9.36
CA VAL A 16 8.46 0.21 -9.39
C VAL A 16 8.93 1.02 -10.59
N ASP A 17 8.23 0.89 -11.73
CA ASP A 17 8.57 1.54 -12.99
C ASP A 17 8.02 2.98 -13.09
N HIS A 18 7.13 3.40 -12.17
CA HIS A 18 6.47 4.70 -12.15
C HIS A 18 6.98 5.63 -11.03
N ASP A 19 8.29 5.81 -10.89
CA ASP A 19 8.95 6.83 -10.04
C ASP A 19 8.54 6.89 -8.55
N ASP A 20 7.75 5.94 -8.03
CA ASP A 20 7.27 5.98 -6.65
C ASP A 20 8.42 5.86 -5.61
N ILE A 21 9.40 4.95 -5.80
CA ILE A 21 10.55 4.84 -4.90
C ILE A 21 11.50 6.02 -5.05
N PRO A 22 11.89 6.45 -6.27
CA PRO A 22 12.69 7.67 -6.45
C PRO A 22 12.05 8.89 -5.79
N MET A 23 10.76 9.09 -5.94
CA MET A 23 10.02 10.19 -5.31
C MET A 23 10.07 10.11 -3.78
N GLN A 24 9.79 8.94 -3.19
CA GLN A 24 9.89 8.74 -1.74
C GLN A 24 11.29 9.07 -1.22
N ARG A 25 12.35 8.63 -1.94
CA ARG A 25 13.75 8.89 -1.60
C ARG A 25 14.06 10.39 -1.63
N ILE A 26 13.65 11.09 -2.67
CA ILE A 26 13.88 12.55 -2.81
C ILE A 26 13.24 13.30 -1.64
N GLU A 27 11.96 12.99 -1.33
CA GLU A 27 11.22 13.64 -0.25
C GLU A 27 11.82 13.35 1.14
N CYS A 28 12.21 12.09 1.40
CA CYS A 28 12.86 11.73 2.67
C CYS A 28 14.24 12.40 2.82
N ARG A 29 15.05 12.44 1.77
CA ARG A 29 16.35 13.11 1.81
C ARG A 29 16.21 14.61 2.06
N LYS A 30 15.29 15.27 1.36
CA LYS A 30 14.98 16.68 1.56
C LYS A 30 14.50 16.96 2.99
N PHE A 31 13.63 16.08 3.54
CA PHE A 31 13.16 16.22 4.91
C PHE A 31 14.32 16.06 5.92
N ALA A 32 15.16 15.04 5.76
CA ALA A 32 16.30 14.81 6.63
C ALA A 32 17.31 15.99 6.58
N GLU A 33 17.56 16.56 5.41
CA GLU A 33 18.40 17.74 5.23
C GLU A 33 17.83 18.95 5.98
N GLN A 34 16.52 19.21 5.86
CA GLN A 34 15.86 20.31 6.59
C GLN A 34 15.94 20.16 8.11
N GLN A 35 15.97 18.92 8.61
CA GLN A 35 16.12 18.61 10.04
C GLN A 35 17.60 18.58 10.50
N GLY A 36 18.55 18.69 9.60
CA GLY A 36 19.98 18.55 9.91
C GLY A 36 20.38 17.11 10.30
N TRP A 37 19.67 16.11 9.77
CA TRP A 37 19.91 14.70 10.04
C TRP A 37 20.84 14.05 9.01
N ASN A 38 21.52 12.97 9.42
CA ASN A 38 22.38 12.19 8.55
C ASN A 38 21.73 10.85 8.20
N ILE A 39 21.38 10.63 6.95
CA ILE A 39 20.91 9.34 6.47
C ILE A 39 22.09 8.40 6.33
N ILE A 40 22.11 7.35 7.13
CA ILE A 40 23.19 6.34 7.15
C ILE A 40 22.85 5.09 6.33
N LYS A 41 21.54 4.82 6.12
CA LYS A 41 21.07 3.66 5.38
C LYS A 41 19.71 3.90 4.74
N GLU A 42 19.52 3.34 3.57
CA GLU A 42 18.25 3.40 2.81
C GLU A 42 17.86 2.00 2.35
N LEU A 43 16.76 1.50 2.86
CA LEU A 43 16.21 0.19 2.52
C LEU A 43 15.04 0.33 1.54
N CYS A 44 14.97 -0.59 0.59
CA CYS A 44 13.94 -0.57 -0.46
C CYS A 44 13.27 -1.92 -0.60
N GLU A 45 11.94 -1.95 -0.49
CA GLU A 45 11.13 -3.13 -0.77
C GLU A 45 10.35 -2.97 -2.07
N LYS A 46 10.66 -3.81 -3.06
CA LYS A 46 10.06 -3.77 -4.39
C LYS A 46 9.09 -4.93 -4.59
N GLY A 47 7.83 -4.62 -4.92
CA GLY A 47 6.83 -5.63 -5.24
C GLY A 47 6.35 -6.46 -4.05
N VAL A 48 6.65 -6.04 -2.82
CA VAL A 48 6.19 -6.68 -1.59
C VAL A 48 4.84 -6.10 -1.21
N SER A 49 3.78 -6.93 -1.34
CA SER A 49 2.46 -6.54 -0.86
C SER A 49 2.41 -6.70 0.66
N GLY A 50 2.38 -5.60 1.39
CA GLY A 50 2.19 -5.60 2.85
C GLY A 50 0.86 -6.23 3.31
N PHE A 51 -0.05 -6.55 2.38
CA PHE A 51 -1.28 -7.29 2.68
C PHE A 51 -1.09 -8.81 2.67
N LYS A 52 -0.10 -9.31 1.91
CA LYS A 52 0.16 -10.75 1.75
C LYS A 52 1.28 -11.27 2.65
N ILE A 53 2.22 -10.42 3.01
CA ILE A 53 3.42 -10.77 3.79
C ILE A 53 3.40 -9.96 5.06
N SER A 54 3.49 -10.63 6.20
CA SER A 54 3.59 -10.00 7.52
C SER A 54 4.82 -9.09 7.60
N ALA A 55 4.76 -8.06 8.41
CA ALA A 55 5.92 -7.22 8.71
C ALA A 55 7.08 -8.04 9.29
N ASP A 56 6.77 -9.11 10.04
CA ASP A 56 7.76 -10.00 10.64
C ASP A 56 8.48 -10.90 9.62
N ASP A 57 7.88 -11.12 8.45
CA ASP A 57 8.46 -11.93 7.37
C ASP A 57 9.17 -11.07 6.30
N ARG A 58 9.34 -9.77 6.53
CA ARG A 58 9.91 -8.82 5.57
C ARG A 58 11.38 -8.56 5.91
N ASP A 59 12.28 -8.91 4.98
CA ASP A 59 13.73 -8.79 5.16
C ASP A 59 14.17 -7.38 5.60
N ALA A 60 13.63 -6.33 4.98
CA ALA A 60 13.98 -4.96 5.33
C ALA A 60 13.51 -4.55 6.73
N ILE A 61 12.37 -5.04 7.20
CA ILE A 61 11.91 -4.80 8.58
C ILE A 61 12.78 -5.56 9.58
N GLN A 62 13.19 -6.80 9.26
CA GLN A 62 14.09 -7.55 10.11
C GLN A 62 15.47 -6.89 10.23
N GLU A 63 16.01 -6.41 9.10
CA GLU A 63 17.27 -5.66 9.07
C GLU A 63 17.19 -4.38 9.90
N LEU A 64 16.09 -3.61 9.79
CA LEU A 64 15.82 -2.44 10.63
C LEU A 64 15.74 -2.80 12.13
N ARG A 65 15.10 -3.93 12.45
CA ARG A 65 15.01 -4.40 13.85
C ARG A 65 16.38 -4.77 14.43
N GLU A 66 17.21 -5.46 13.66
CA GLU A 66 18.58 -5.78 14.08
C GLU A 66 19.40 -4.50 14.29
N ASP A 67 19.30 -3.53 13.40
CA ASP A 67 19.99 -2.26 13.51
C ASP A 67 19.47 -1.43 14.70
N ALA A 68 18.17 -1.46 14.99
CA ALA A 68 17.57 -0.82 16.15
C ALA A 68 18.02 -1.45 17.48
N MET A 69 18.04 -2.79 17.57
CA MET A 69 18.52 -3.51 18.76
C MET A 69 20.00 -3.20 19.05
N ASN A 70 20.79 -3.00 18.00
CA ASN A 70 22.21 -2.63 18.11
C ASN A 70 22.42 -1.10 18.22
N GLN A 71 21.35 -0.32 18.34
CA GLN A 71 21.37 1.15 18.43
C GLN A 71 22.22 1.83 17.34
N ARG A 72 22.14 1.31 16.12
CA ARG A 72 22.92 1.83 14.98
C ARG A 72 22.37 3.15 14.45
N PHE A 73 21.08 3.45 14.66
CA PHE A 73 20.42 4.67 14.24
C PHE A 73 19.49 5.22 15.33
N ASP A 74 19.06 6.45 15.18
CA ASP A 74 18.28 7.19 16.16
C ASP A 74 16.85 7.46 15.66
N VAL A 75 16.66 7.52 14.33
CA VAL A 75 15.40 7.86 13.68
C VAL A 75 15.12 6.91 12.52
N LEU A 76 13.91 6.34 12.50
CA LEU A 76 13.33 5.66 11.35
C LEU A 76 12.49 6.66 10.56
N LEU A 77 12.86 6.92 9.31
CA LEU A 77 12.16 7.86 8.43
C LEU A 77 11.49 7.12 7.27
N VAL A 78 10.19 7.35 7.11
CA VAL A 78 9.39 6.83 6.00
C VAL A 78 8.67 7.96 5.28
N PHE A 79 8.25 7.75 4.05
CA PHE A 79 7.43 8.73 3.33
C PHE A 79 6.02 8.85 3.94
N MET A 80 5.38 7.70 4.23
CA MET A 80 4.12 7.57 4.97
C MET A 80 4.18 6.30 5.82
N PHE A 81 3.45 6.24 6.94
CA PHE A 81 3.49 5.09 7.86
C PHE A 81 2.95 3.79 7.24
N ASP A 82 2.12 3.88 6.19
CA ASP A 82 1.68 2.72 5.42
C ASP A 82 2.84 1.96 4.75
N ARG A 83 4.05 2.54 4.71
CA ARG A 83 5.27 1.85 4.24
C ARG A 83 5.76 0.81 5.26
N LEU A 84 5.54 1.03 6.55
CA LEU A 84 5.91 0.10 7.62
C LEU A 84 5.00 -1.12 7.66
N GLY A 85 3.70 -0.95 7.42
CA GLY A 85 2.73 -2.03 7.32
C GLY A 85 1.53 -1.59 6.48
N ARG A 86 0.80 -2.53 5.92
CA ARG A 86 -0.48 -2.28 5.24
C ARG A 86 -1.67 -2.87 6.01
N ARG A 87 -1.38 -3.71 6.98
CA ARG A 87 -2.39 -4.24 7.89
C ARG A 87 -2.42 -3.30 9.07
N ASP A 88 -3.57 -2.70 9.27
CA ASP A 88 -3.78 -1.72 10.34
C ASP A 88 -3.64 -2.38 11.72
N ASP A 89 -3.72 -3.71 11.77
CA ASP A 89 -3.44 -4.53 12.93
C ASP A 89 -1.92 -4.73 13.19
N GLU A 90 -1.06 -4.64 12.16
CA GLU A 90 0.40 -4.82 12.31
C GLU A 90 1.17 -3.50 12.47
N THR A 91 0.81 -2.48 11.70
CA THR A 91 1.56 -1.20 11.67
C THR A 91 1.73 -0.58 13.06
N PRO A 92 0.70 -0.49 13.93
CA PRO A 92 0.84 0.07 15.26
C PRO A 92 1.88 -0.69 16.10
N PHE A 93 1.88 -2.03 16.03
CA PHE A 93 2.81 -2.86 16.81
C PHE A 93 4.24 -2.73 16.32
N VAL A 94 4.46 -2.65 15.00
CA VAL A 94 5.78 -2.41 14.42
C VAL A 94 6.33 -1.07 14.87
N VAL A 95 5.52 -0.01 14.79
CA VAL A 95 5.91 1.33 15.18
C VAL A 95 6.18 1.40 16.68
N GLU A 96 5.28 0.85 17.51
CA GLU A 96 5.45 0.79 18.97
C GLU A 96 6.72 -0.01 19.37
N TRP A 97 7.02 -1.09 18.64
CA TRP A 97 8.22 -1.88 18.88
C TRP A 97 9.50 -1.03 18.71
N PHE A 98 9.61 -0.28 17.60
CA PHE A 98 10.74 0.62 17.38
C PHE A 98 10.81 1.72 18.45
N ALA A 99 9.67 2.29 18.84
CA ALA A 99 9.61 3.30 19.90
C ALA A 99 10.13 2.74 21.24
N LYS A 100 9.79 1.48 21.58
CA LYS A 100 10.31 0.79 22.78
C LYS A 100 11.82 0.54 22.73
N GLN A 101 12.42 0.45 21.54
CA GLN A 101 13.88 0.40 21.38
C GLN A 101 14.55 1.79 21.47
N GLY A 102 13.78 2.85 21.71
CA GLY A 102 14.28 4.21 21.79
C GLY A 102 14.46 4.88 20.42
N ILE A 103 13.98 4.27 19.34
CA ILE A 103 14.02 4.84 18.00
C ILE A 103 12.83 5.79 17.80
N ARG A 104 13.10 7.02 17.37
CA ARG A 104 12.07 7.99 16.98
C ARG A 104 11.57 7.65 15.57
N ILE A 105 10.26 7.76 15.33
CA ILE A 105 9.67 7.36 14.07
C ILE A 105 9.01 8.56 13.41
N PHE A 106 9.40 8.83 12.18
CA PHE A 106 8.93 9.97 11.40
C PHE A 106 8.37 9.55 10.05
N SER A 107 7.28 10.18 9.68
CA SER A 107 6.76 10.21 8.32
C SER A 107 6.90 11.62 7.74
N VAL A 108 7.35 11.71 6.48
CA VAL A 108 7.43 12.99 5.78
C VAL A 108 6.07 13.69 5.69
N LYS A 109 4.98 12.92 5.55
CA LYS A 109 3.62 13.44 5.37
C LYS A 109 2.82 13.58 6.67
N GLU A 110 3.10 12.73 7.65
CA GLU A 110 2.26 12.58 8.85
C GLU A 110 2.97 13.09 10.13
N GLY A 111 4.26 13.40 10.03
CA GLY A 111 5.06 13.90 11.14
C GLY A 111 5.59 12.81 12.06
N GLU A 112 5.93 13.18 13.29
CA GLU A 112 6.46 12.27 14.31
C GLU A 112 5.35 11.44 14.96
N GLN A 113 5.57 10.13 15.07
CA GLN A 113 4.71 9.25 15.82
C GLN A 113 5.27 9.07 17.24
N LYS A 114 4.55 9.58 18.23
CA LYS A 114 4.93 9.51 19.64
C LYS A 114 4.19 8.41 20.37
N PHE A 115 4.87 7.77 21.33
CA PHE A 115 4.34 6.73 22.21
C PHE A 115 4.78 6.98 23.66
N GLU A 116 4.85 8.25 24.06
CA GLU A 116 5.33 8.65 25.38
C GLU A 116 4.31 8.37 26.48
N SER A 117 3.03 8.29 26.13
CA SER A 117 1.93 8.04 27.07
C SER A 117 0.96 6.98 26.57
N HIS A 118 0.17 6.40 27.49
CA HIS A 118 -0.94 5.52 27.12
C HIS A 118 -1.98 6.24 26.24
N THR A 119 -2.13 7.56 26.40
CA THR A 119 -3.02 8.37 25.59
C THR A 119 -2.53 8.46 24.16
N ASP A 120 -1.23 8.62 23.93
CA ASP A 120 -0.64 8.64 22.58
C ASP A 120 -0.84 7.31 21.88
N SER A 121 -0.59 6.20 22.60
CA SER A 121 -0.83 4.86 22.07
C SER A 121 -2.30 4.70 21.64
N LEU A 122 -3.25 5.12 22.50
CA LEU A 122 -4.67 5.02 22.18
C LEU A 122 -5.07 5.88 20.97
N ILE A 123 -4.57 7.12 20.88
CA ILE A 123 -4.82 8.01 19.75
C ILE A 123 -4.28 7.39 18.46
N ASN A 124 -3.09 6.81 18.50
CA ASN A 124 -2.46 6.16 17.38
C ASN A 124 -3.27 4.93 16.92
N TYR A 125 -3.72 4.08 17.83
CA TYR A 125 -4.60 2.95 17.51
C TYR A 125 -5.92 3.41 16.87
N ILE A 126 -6.54 4.49 17.36
CA ILE A 126 -7.76 5.05 16.78
C ILE A 126 -7.50 5.56 15.35
N ARG A 127 -6.39 6.25 15.10
CA ARG A 127 -6.02 6.73 13.75
C ARG A 127 -5.85 5.57 12.76
N TYR A 128 -5.15 4.51 13.15
CA TYR A 128 -4.97 3.33 12.33
C TYR A 128 -6.31 2.64 12.04
N TRP A 129 -7.15 2.48 13.05
CA TRP A 129 -8.49 1.89 12.89
C TRP A 129 -9.40 2.71 11.97
N GLN A 130 -9.35 4.03 12.02
CA GLN A 130 -10.10 4.91 11.11
C GLN A 130 -9.64 4.74 9.66
N SER A 131 -8.32 4.67 9.42
CA SER A 131 -7.74 4.45 8.09
C SER A 131 -8.21 3.12 7.49
N GLU A 132 -8.24 2.03 8.27
CA GLU A 132 -8.81 0.74 7.88
C GLU A 132 -10.29 0.86 7.50
N GLY A 133 -11.07 1.54 8.33
CA GLY A 133 -12.49 1.71 8.10
C GLY A 133 -12.81 2.36 6.74
N GLU A 134 -12.02 3.34 6.30
CA GLU A 134 -12.17 3.96 4.99
C GLU A 134 -11.79 3.01 3.84
N SER A 135 -10.72 2.25 3.98
CA SER A 135 -10.30 1.26 3.00
C SER A 135 -11.35 0.15 2.85
N ARG A 136 -11.88 -0.38 3.96
CA ARG A 136 -12.97 -1.37 3.95
C ARG A 136 -14.24 -0.83 3.31
N LYS A 137 -14.67 0.39 3.66
CA LYS A 137 -15.84 1.04 3.04
C LYS A 137 -15.68 1.21 1.54
N THR A 138 -14.49 1.61 1.08
CA THR A 138 -14.19 1.75 -0.36
C THR A 138 -14.26 0.39 -1.07
N SER A 139 -13.65 -0.64 -0.49
CA SER A 139 -13.71 -2.01 -1.01
C SER A 139 -15.15 -2.55 -1.08
N MET A 140 -15.95 -2.32 -0.04
CA MET A 140 -17.38 -2.71 -0.03
C MET A 140 -18.16 -1.97 -1.13
N ARG A 141 -17.95 -0.65 -1.30
CA ARG A 141 -18.62 0.12 -2.36
C ARG A 141 -18.25 -0.40 -3.75
N ILE A 142 -16.98 -0.72 -3.99
CA ILE A 142 -16.53 -1.30 -5.25
C ILE A 142 -17.17 -2.65 -5.48
N LYS A 143 -17.16 -3.54 -4.47
CA LYS A 143 -17.76 -4.88 -4.55
C LYS A 143 -19.26 -4.78 -4.84
N THR A 144 -20.00 -3.99 -4.07
CA THR A 144 -21.45 -3.77 -4.28
C THR A 144 -21.73 -3.26 -5.70
N ARG A 145 -20.92 -2.31 -6.20
CA ARG A 145 -21.09 -1.79 -7.58
C ARG A 145 -20.82 -2.85 -8.64
N LEU A 146 -19.79 -3.68 -8.46
CA LEU A 146 -19.50 -4.78 -9.36
C LEU A 146 -20.62 -5.83 -9.36
N ASP A 147 -21.16 -6.17 -8.19
CA ASP A 147 -22.27 -7.13 -8.07
C ASP A 147 -23.56 -6.58 -8.70
N GLN A 148 -23.84 -5.29 -8.52
CA GLN A 148 -24.94 -4.62 -9.23
C GLN A 148 -24.76 -4.68 -10.75
N MET A 149 -23.58 -4.35 -11.26
CA MET A 149 -23.27 -4.43 -12.69
C MET A 149 -23.44 -5.84 -13.25
N ARG A 150 -23.04 -6.85 -12.47
CA ARG A 150 -23.24 -8.27 -12.84
C ARG A 150 -24.74 -8.62 -12.90
N GLY A 151 -25.53 -8.16 -11.93
CA GLY A 151 -26.98 -8.32 -11.92
C GLY A 151 -27.68 -7.64 -13.10
N GLU A 152 -27.13 -6.49 -13.56
CA GLU A 152 -27.58 -5.78 -14.76
C GLU A 152 -27.06 -6.42 -16.06
N GLY A 153 -26.31 -7.53 -16.02
CA GLY A 153 -25.70 -8.18 -17.19
C GLY A 153 -24.56 -7.38 -17.82
N LEU A 154 -24.01 -6.41 -17.12
CA LEU A 154 -22.93 -5.56 -17.61
C LEU A 154 -21.57 -6.20 -17.42
N TYR A 155 -20.68 -6.00 -18.38
CA TYR A 155 -19.30 -6.47 -18.29
C TYR A 155 -18.51 -5.65 -17.25
N THR A 156 -17.92 -6.35 -16.29
CA THR A 156 -17.17 -5.76 -15.16
C THR A 156 -15.67 -5.68 -15.39
N GLY A 157 -15.19 -6.06 -16.58
CA GLY A 157 -13.77 -6.06 -16.94
C GLY A 157 -13.12 -7.44 -16.71
N GLY A 158 -11.83 -7.54 -17.00
CA GLY A 158 -11.04 -8.76 -16.92
C GLY A 158 -10.82 -9.40 -18.31
N THR A 159 -10.49 -10.69 -18.33
CA THR A 159 -10.42 -11.49 -19.57
C THR A 159 -11.79 -12.11 -19.85
N PRO A 160 -12.41 -11.89 -21.02
CA PRO A 160 -13.63 -12.57 -21.40
C PRO A 160 -13.47 -14.09 -21.29
N ARG A 161 -14.52 -14.80 -20.90
CA ARG A 161 -14.54 -16.25 -20.96
C ARG A 161 -14.61 -16.74 -22.39
N TYR A 162 -14.07 -17.92 -22.66
CA TYR A 162 -14.18 -18.56 -23.97
C TYR A 162 -15.64 -18.64 -24.43
N GLY A 163 -15.89 -18.32 -25.67
CA GLY A 163 -17.25 -18.10 -26.22
C GLY A 163 -17.72 -16.65 -26.20
N TYR A 164 -16.97 -15.72 -25.59
CA TYR A 164 -17.30 -14.31 -25.51
C TYR A 164 -16.12 -13.41 -25.87
N ARG A 165 -16.40 -12.26 -26.48
CA ARG A 165 -15.42 -11.19 -26.73
C ARG A 165 -15.87 -9.88 -26.13
N ALA A 166 -14.92 -9.05 -25.73
CA ALA A 166 -15.19 -7.72 -25.21
C ALA A 166 -15.19 -6.71 -26.37
N VAL A 167 -16.31 -6.07 -26.61
CA VAL A 167 -16.56 -5.11 -27.72
C VAL A 167 -16.98 -3.74 -27.21
N GLU A 168 -16.66 -2.70 -27.98
CA GLU A 168 -17.06 -1.35 -27.69
C GLU A 168 -18.43 -1.07 -28.37
N LYS A 169 -19.49 -0.99 -27.55
CA LYS A 169 -20.87 -0.68 -28.04
C LYS A 169 -21.26 0.78 -27.82
N GLY A 170 -20.28 1.69 -27.64
CA GLY A 170 -20.52 3.12 -27.47
C GLY A 170 -20.94 3.53 -26.05
N ARG A 171 -21.04 2.59 -25.10
CA ARG A 171 -21.34 2.90 -23.70
C ARG A 171 -20.15 3.62 -23.06
N ARG A 172 -20.43 4.70 -22.31
CA ARG A 172 -19.41 5.48 -21.61
C ARG A 172 -19.64 5.46 -20.10
N ASN A 173 -18.55 5.52 -19.33
CA ASN A 173 -18.63 5.64 -17.89
C ASN A 173 -18.80 7.11 -17.46
N LYS A 174 -18.97 7.36 -16.15
CA LYS A 174 -19.11 8.73 -15.58
C LYS A 174 -17.91 9.66 -15.85
N LYS A 175 -16.77 9.12 -16.27
CA LYS A 175 -15.54 9.87 -16.63
C LYS A 175 -15.39 9.99 -18.15
N ASP A 176 -16.46 9.78 -18.90
CA ASP A 176 -16.52 9.83 -20.38
C ASP A 176 -15.56 8.85 -21.08
N LYS A 177 -15.07 7.82 -20.37
CA LYS A 177 -14.27 6.75 -20.97
C LYS A 177 -15.16 5.67 -21.52
N GLN A 178 -14.84 5.21 -22.73
CA GLN A 178 -15.49 4.08 -23.38
C GLN A 178 -15.34 2.80 -22.53
N VAL A 179 -16.44 2.09 -22.33
CA VAL A 179 -16.47 0.80 -21.63
C VAL A 179 -16.90 -0.30 -22.58
N LYS A 180 -16.31 -1.48 -22.39
CA LYS A 180 -16.61 -2.67 -23.20
C LYS A 180 -17.81 -3.41 -22.66
N ASP A 181 -18.53 -4.07 -23.56
CA ASP A 181 -19.60 -5.01 -23.26
C ASP A 181 -19.23 -6.39 -23.81
N LEU A 182 -19.86 -7.45 -23.33
CA LEU A 182 -19.66 -8.80 -23.84
C LEU A 182 -20.54 -9.04 -25.07
N GLU A 183 -19.97 -9.72 -26.05
CA GLU A 183 -20.66 -10.26 -27.20
C GLU A 183 -20.29 -11.71 -27.38
N ILE A 184 -21.24 -12.54 -27.82
CA ILE A 184 -21.00 -13.95 -28.14
C ILE A 184 -20.08 -14.04 -29.34
N CYS A 185 -19.02 -14.84 -29.25
CA CYS A 185 -18.20 -15.25 -30.35
C CYS A 185 -18.79 -16.55 -30.96
N PRO A 186 -19.44 -16.52 -32.14
CA PRO A 186 -20.20 -17.65 -32.64
C PRO A 186 -19.35 -18.92 -32.82
N GLU A 187 -18.11 -18.75 -33.27
CA GLU A 187 -17.17 -19.85 -33.51
C GLU A 187 -16.80 -20.58 -32.20
N GLU A 188 -16.42 -19.80 -31.17
CA GLU A 188 -16.10 -20.35 -29.87
C GLU A 188 -17.32 -20.88 -29.13
N ALA A 189 -18.47 -20.20 -29.28
CA ALA A 189 -19.74 -20.60 -28.65
C ALA A 189 -20.28 -21.91 -29.23
N ALA A 190 -20.01 -22.23 -30.50
CA ALA A 190 -20.34 -23.50 -31.12
C ALA A 190 -19.59 -24.63 -30.39
N VAL A 191 -18.28 -24.49 -30.17
CA VAL A 191 -17.47 -25.46 -29.46
C VAL A 191 -17.95 -25.68 -28.03
N VAL A 192 -18.31 -24.60 -27.31
CA VAL A 192 -18.84 -24.69 -25.92
C VAL A 192 -20.15 -25.48 -25.85
N LYS A 193 -20.97 -25.45 -26.93
CA LYS A 193 -22.23 -26.20 -26.96
C LYS A 193 -22.06 -27.70 -27.27
N GLU A 194 -20.91 -28.08 -27.81
CA GLU A 194 -20.57 -29.48 -28.13
C GLU A 194 -19.93 -30.22 -26.93
N ILE A 195 -19.49 -29.49 -25.89
CA ILE A 195 -18.92 -30.02 -24.65
C ILE A 195 -20.01 -30.22 -23.61
#